data_1f95f9a0407105775442a309cf8319c9
#
_entry.id   1f95f9a0407105775442a309cf8319c9
#
_cell.length_a   1.000
_cell.length_b   1.000
_cell.length_c   1.000
_cell.angle_alpha   90.00
_cell.angle_beta   90.00
_cell.angle_gamma   90.00
#
_symmetry.space_group_name_H-M   'P 1'
#
loop_
_entity.id
_entity.type
_entity.pdbx_description
1 polymer ?
#
loop_
_entity_poly.entity_id
_entity_poly.type
_entity_poly.pdbx_seq_one_letter_code
_entity_poly.pdbx_strand_id
1 'polypeptide(L)'
;MTRKLLSAGIGAGVAGVLAGVAAYAARRISGPTPLQRRDLTFTFTPFETGVAHEAISFAAAGLRISGWWLPRPESNRVVIGCHGHRGSKDELLGIGSGLWRAGMNVLIFDFRGRGASDDSVCSLAYHEVADLRGAVQYASDRLPGAGIGVIGYSMGAAVSLLAAADEPRIKAVVADSSFAVMRDVVAHAITRRRLPTRPVVALADRFTRRQYGYRFDSVRPVDAIARLAPRPVMIVHGAADSMITASHAYQLYEAAQSPKELWLVSGVEHCGAYFLDRARYVDRMAHFFEQL
;
A
#
# COMPACT_ATOMS: atom_id res chain seq x y z
N MET A 1 -13.32 2.17 -53.50
CA MET A 1 -12.02 2.25 -52.77
C MET A 1 -12.03 3.24 -51.59
N THR A 2 -12.69 4.37 -51.67
CA THR A 2 -12.71 5.46 -50.67
C THR A 2 -13.31 5.08 -49.29
N ARG A 3 -14.38 4.28 -49.24
CA ARG A 3 -15.01 3.87 -47.95
C ARG A 3 -14.11 2.93 -47.09
N LYS A 4 -13.34 2.03 -47.74
CA LYS A 4 -12.41 1.12 -47.02
C LYS A 4 -11.18 1.87 -46.47
N LEU A 5 -10.70 2.90 -47.16
CA LEU A 5 -9.59 3.72 -46.71
C LEU A 5 -10.00 4.65 -45.55
N LEU A 6 -11.22 5.18 -45.56
CA LEU A 6 -11.76 6.00 -44.47
C LEU A 6 -11.97 5.17 -43.20
N SER A 7 -12.52 3.94 -43.33
CA SER A 7 -12.73 3.03 -42.19
C SER A 7 -11.39 2.54 -41.60
N ALA A 8 -10.37 2.30 -42.41
CA ALA A 8 -9.03 1.93 -41.95
C ALA A 8 -8.34 3.08 -41.21
N GLY A 9 -8.48 4.33 -41.69
CA GLY A 9 -7.92 5.52 -41.04
C GLY A 9 -8.59 5.82 -39.69
N ILE A 10 -9.91 5.69 -39.60
CA ILE A 10 -10.66 5.85 -38.35
C ILE A 10 -10.26 4.74 -37.35
N GLY A 11 -10.14 3.49 -37.77
CA GLY A 11 -9.71 2.36 -36.95
C GLY A 11 -8.29 2.55 -36.38
N ALA A 12 -7.34 3.03 -37.20
CA ALA A 12 -5.98 3.32 -36.79
C ALA A 12 -5.92 4.49 -35.77
N GLY A 13 -6.73 5.52 -35.96
CA GLY A 13 -6.84 6.65 -35.03
C GLY A 13 -7.37 6.23 -33.66
N VAL A 14 -8.45 5.43 -33.64
CA VAL A 14 -9.02 4.90 -32.37
C VAL A 14 -8.02 3.98 -31.67
N ALA A 15 -7.33 3.09 -32.39
CA ALA A 15 -6.31 2.22 -31.81
C ALA A 15 -5.14 3.02 -31.22
N GLY A 16 -4.70 4.10 -31.87
CA GLY A 16 -3.66 5.01 -31.37
C GLY A 16 -4.07 5.72 -30.09
N VAL A 17 -5.30 6.21 -30.01
CA VAL A 17 -5.83 6.84 -28.79
C VAL A 17 -5.90 5.85 -27.63
N LEU A 18 -6.41 4.64 -27.86
CA LEU A 18 -6.48 3.59 -26.82
C LEU A 18 -5.08 3.19 -26.33
N ALA A 19 -4.10 3.08 -27.22
CA ALA A 19 -2.72 2.79 -26.88
C ALA A 19 -2.11 3.94 -26.05
N GLY A 20 -2.35 5.19 -26.40
CA GLY A 20 -1.90 6.37 -25.66
C GLY A 20 -2.50 6.41 -24.24
N VAL A 21 -3.81 6.18 -24.10
CA VAL A 21 -4.49 6.10 -22.80
C VAL A 21 -3.92 4.96 -21.95
N ALA A 22 -3.70 3.81 -22.53
CA ALA A 22 -3.17 2.64 -21.84
C ALA A 22 -1.71 2.87 -21.36
N ALA A 23 -0.86 3.46 -22.21
CA ALA A 23 0.50 3.84 -21.85
C ALA A 23 0.52 4.90 -20.72
N TYR A 24 -0.36 5.89 -20.80
CA TYR A 24 -0.54 6.88 -19.75
C TYR A 24 -0.97 6.22 -18.44
N ALA A 25 -1.95 5.29 -18.46
CA ALA A 25 -2.39 4.55 -17.28
C ALA A 25 -1.24 3.74 -16.64
N ALA A 26 -0.48 2.98 -17.45
CA ALA A 26 0.69 2.23 -17.00
C ALA A 26 1.73 3.16 -16.34
N ARG A 27 2.03 4.30 -16.98
CA ARG A 27 2.95 5.30 -16.42
C ARG A 27 2.43 5.93 -15.14
N ARG A 28 1.12 6.16 -15.02
CA ARG A 28 0.51 6.69 -13.80
C ARG A 28 0.54 5.70 -12.64
N ILE A 29 0.52 4.42 -12.91
CA ILE A 29 0.61 3.36 -11.89
C ILE A 29 2.08 3.18 -11.45
N SER A 30 3.00 3.05 -12.41
CA SER A 30 4.34 2.51 -12.18
C SER A 30 5.49 3.47 -12.54
N GLY A 31 5.20 4.55 -13.25
CA GLY A 31 6.22 5.50 -13.66
C GLY A 31 6.76 6.33 -12.50
N PRO A 32 7.97 6.88 -12.66
CA PRO A 32 8.52 7.81 -11.70
C PRO A 32 7.54 8.98 -11.53
N THR A 33 7.28 9.33 -10.29
CA THR A 33 6.61 10.61 -10.00
C THR A 33 7.67 11.68 -10.17
N PRO A 34 7.41 12.76 -10.94
CA PRO A 34 8.29 13.90 -10.89
C PRO A 34 8.51 14.22 -9.42
N LEU A 35 9.76 14.31 -9.00
CA LEU A 35 10.10 14.84 -7.69
C LEU A 35 9.31 16.14 -7.59
N GLN A 36 8.27 16.17 -6.76
CA GLN A 36 7.76 17.45 -6.32
C GLN A 36 8.97 18.13 -5.70
N ARG A 37 9.46 19.19 -6.34
CA ARG A 37 10.48 20.01 -5.74
C ARG A 37 9.95 20.35 -4.36
N ARG A 38 10.61 19.80 -3.35
CA ARG A 38 10.30 20.04 -1.94
C ARG A 38 10.77 21.47 -1.54
N ASP A 39 10.67 22.39 -2.47
CA ASP A 39 10.96 23.78 -2.24
C ASP A 39 9.91 24.32 -1.28
N LEU A 40 10.24 24.32 0.00
CA LEU A 40 9.47 24.99 1.05
C LEU A 40 8.05 24.43 1.32
N THR A 41 7.76 23.20 0.92
CA THR A 41 6.50 22.56 1.34
C THR A 41 6.64 22.17 2.81
N PHE A 42 5.74 22.66 3.65
CA PHE A 42 5.66 22.22 5.05
C PHE A 42 5.54 20.69 5.08
N THR A 43 6.58 20.03 5.58
CA THR A 43 6.56 18.57 5.78
C THR A 43 6.49 18.33 7.27
N PHE A 44 5.41 17.71 7.70
CA PHE A 44 5.31 17.26 9.08
C PHE A 44 6.33 16.15 9.34
N THR A 45 7.01 16.25 10.46
CA THR A 45 7.95 15.26 10.96
C THR A 45 7.49 14.75 12.32
N PRO A 46 8.08 13.71 12.89
CA PRO A 46 7.72 13.30 14.24
C PRO A 46 7.97 14.39 15.31
N PHE A 47 8.76 15.41 15.00
CA PHE A 47 8.98 16.57 15.88
C PHE A 47 7.66 17.28 16.22
N GLU A 48 6.80 17.54 15.22
CA GLU A 48 5.52 18.22 15.40
C GLU A 48 4.51 17.39 16.21
N THR A 49 4.71 16.08 16.27
CA THR A 49 3.86 15.19 17.09
C THR A 49 4.39 15.00 18.52
N GLY A 50 5.55 15.57 18.85
CA GLY A 50 6.16 15.50 20.17
C GLY A 50 6.58 14.08 20.56
N VAL A 51 6.91 13.21 19.61
CA VAL A 51 7.39 11.85 19.86
C VAL A 51 8.89 11.74 19.62
N ALA A 52 9.56 10.94 20.45
CA ALA A 52 10.97 10.61 20.24
C ALA A 52 11.13 9.88 18.91
N HIS A 53 12.11 10.26 18.11
CA HIS A 53 12.35 9.65 16.81
C HIS A 53 13.80 9.73 16.38
N GLU A 54 14.16 8.85 15.48
CA GLU A 54 15.44 8.82 14.78
C GLU A 54 15.17 8.75 13.27
N ALA A 55 15.83 9.59 12.50
CA ALA A 55 15.88 9.42 11.05
C ALA A 55 16.79 8.25 10.73
N ILE A 56 16.26 7.27 9.98
CA ILE A 56 16.99 6.04 9.65
C ILE A 56 16.97 5.78 8.16
N SER A 57 17.86 4.91 7.72
CA SER A 57 17.78 4.29 6.40
C SER A 57 18.19 2.82 6.47
N PHE A 58 17.65 2.03 5.56
CA PHE A 58 18.00 0.62 5.39
C PHE A 58 18.04 0.23 3.91
N ALA A 59 18.71 -0.88 3.61
CA ALA A 59 18.77 -1.41 2.25
C ALA A 59 17.59 -2.35 1.96
N ALA A 60 16.98 -2.21 0.78
CA ALA A 60 15.99 -3.13 0.27
C ALA A 60 16.12 -3.28 -1.25
N ALA A 61 16.38 -4.51 -1.73
CA ALA A 61 16.55 -4.81 -3.15
C ALA A 61 17.52 -3.84 -3.88
N GLY A 62 18.64 -3.51 -3.24
CA GLY A 62 19.68 -2.63 -3.79
C GLY A 62 19.39 -1.13 -3.72
N LEU A 63 18.28 -0.73 -3.08
CA LEU A 63 17.90 0.67 -2.88
C LEU A 63 18.08 1.06 -1.42
N ARG A 64 18.36 2.35 -1.17
CA ARG A 64 18.32 2.96 0.15
C ARG A 64 16.88 3.43 0.42
N ILE A 65 16.29 2.87 1.46
CA ILE A 65 14.95 3.20 1.94
C ILE A 65 15.07 4.11 3.17
N SER A 66 14.36 5.23 3.16
CA SER A 66 14.35 6.22 4.23
C SER A 66 13.17 6.00 5.16
N GLY A 67 13.39 6.10 6.46
CA GLY A 67 12.34 5.95 7.47
C GLY A 67 12.54 6.78 8.72
N TRP A 68 11.59 6.69 9.62
CA TRP A 68 11.66 7.15 11.00
C TRP A 68 11.42 5.98 11.93
N TRP A 69 12.34 5.83 12.89
CA TRP A 69 12.19 4.93 14.02
C TRP A 69 11.73 5.71 15.23
N LEU A 70 10.61 5.33 15.81
CA LEU A 70 10.05 5.91 17.03
C LEU A 70 10.34 4.93 18.17
N PRO A 71 11.38 5.17 18.99
CA PRO A 71 11.82 4.20 20.00
C PRO A 71 10.91 4.16 21.22
N ARG A 72 10.66 2.96 21.73
CA ARG A 72 10.09 2.65 23.05
C ARG A 72 10.99 1.61 23.72
N PRO A 73 12.05 2.02 24.40
CA PRO A 73 13.10 1.12 24.88
C PRO A 73 12.60 0.01 25.81
N GLU A 74 11.53 0.25 26.52
CA GLU A 74 10.89 -0.71 27.45
C GLU A 74 9.99 -1.75 26.75
N SER A 75 9.81 -1.63 25.45
CA SER A 75 8.92 -2.50 24.67
C SER A 75 9.68 -3.40 23.73
N ASN A 76 9.27 -4.68 23.65
CA ASN A 76 9.75 -5.64 22.66
C ASN A 76 8.79 -5.79 21.46
N ARG A 77 7.82 -4.88 21.30
CA ARG A 77 6.87 -4.86 20.19
C ARG A 77 7.25 -3.79 19.18
N VAL A 78 7.17 -4.12 17.91
CA VAL A 78 7.42 -3.19 16.78
C VAL A 78 6.23 -3.22 15.86
N VAL A 79 5.69 -2.04 15.50
CA VAL A 79 4.71 -1.92 14.43
C VAL A 79 5.33 -1.17 13.26
N ILE A 80 5.29 -1.79 12.07
CA ILE A 80 5.77 -1.20 10.83
C ILE A 80 4.60 -0.61 10.06
N GLY A 81 4.65 0.67 9.73
CA GLY A 81 3.63 1.38 8.96
C GLY A 81 3.98 1.48 7.47
N CYS A 82 3.00 1.18 6.61
CA CYS A 82 3.10 1.15 5.14
C CYS A 82 2.10 2.13 4.52
N HIS A 83 2.59 3.21 3.89
CA HIS A 83 1.76 4.25 3.29
C HIS A 83 1.08 3.82 1.99
N GLY A 84 0.10 4.62 1.53
CA GLY A 84 -0.63 4.40 0.29
C GLY A 84 0.17 4.69 -0.98
N HIS A 85 -0.44 4.39 -2.13
CA HIS A 85 0.16 4.70 -3.43
C HIS A 85 0.36 6.21 -3.60
N ARG A 86 1.57 6.62 -3.95
CA ARG A 86 2.00 8.04 -4.09
C ARG A 86 2.06 8.85 -2.80
N GLY A 87 1.85 8.21 -1.66
CA GLY A 87 2.06 8.81 -0.36
C GLY A 87 3.53 8.83 0.07
N SER A 88 3.75 9.19 1.31
CA SER A 88 5.04 9.17 1.99
C SER A 88 4.84 8.85 3.48
N LYS A 89 5.92 8.58 4.20
CA LYS A 89 5.88 8.19 5.62
C LYS A 89 5.21 9.20 6.55
N ASP A 90 5.20 10.48 6.18
CA ASP A 90 4.54 11.53 6.96
C ASP A 90 3.01 11.35 7.07
N GLU A 91 2.36 10.70 6.10
CA GLU A 91 0.95 10.34 6.18
C GLU A 91 0.64 9.39 7.36
N LEU A 92 1.65 8.67 7.84
CA LEU A 92 1.52 7.70 8.92
C LEU A 92 1.84 8.27 10.31
N LEU A 93 2.21 9.56 10.40
CA LEU A 93 2.61 10.17 11.68
C LEU A 93 1.49 10.14 12.72
N GLY A 94 0.24 10.32 12.30
CA GLY A 94 -0.88 10.29 13.23
C GLY A 94 -1.02 8.95 13.93
N ILE A 95 -1.15 7.88 13.15
CA ILE A 95 -1.29 6.52 13.71
C ILE A 95 0.02 6.05 14.36
N GLY A 96 1.18 6.35 13.76
CA GLY A 96 2.48 5.97 14.31
C GLY A 96 2.72 6.59 15.69
N SER A 97 2.41 7.88 15.83
CA SER A 97 2.51 8.56 17.13
C SER A 97 1.51 8.01 18.15
N GLY A 98 0.32 7.62 17.71
CA GLY A 98 -0.69 6.98 18.56
C GLY A 98 -0.21 5.64 19.09
N LEU A 99 0.30 4.76 18.24
CA LEU A 99 0.84 3.44 18.62
C LEU A 99 2.10 3.58 19.50
N TRP A 100 2.94 4.58 19.23
CA TRP A 100 4.07 4.88 20.10
C TRP A 100 3.62 5.27 21.51
N ARG A 101 2.58 6.13 21.66
CA ARG A 101 2.00 6.47 22.96
C ARG A 101 1.36 5.26 23.65
N ALA A 102 0.85 4.30 22.88
CA ALA A 102 0.34 3.03 23.38
C ALA A 102 1.44 2.03 23.74
N GLY A 103 2.71 2.43 23.75
CA GLY A 103 3.83 1.63 24.26
C GLY A 103 4.47 0.69 23.24
N MET A 104 4.47 1.03 21.97
CA MET A 104 5.09 0.24 20.90
C MET A 104 6.24 1.01 20.23
N ASN A 105 7.31 0.30 19.84
CA ASN A 105 8.23 0.86 18.85
C ASN A 105 7.52 0.96 17.50
N VAL A 106 7.77 2.02 16.75
CA VAL A 106 7.15 2.19 15.43
C VAL A 106 8.21 2.49 14.40
N LEU A 107 8.14 1.80 13.26
CA LEU A 107 8.93 2.09 12.07
C LEU A 107 7.98 2.54 10.96
N ILE A 108 8.13 3.76 10.48
CA ILE A 108 7.44 4.25 9.28
C ILE A 108 8.48 4.65 8.24
N PHE A 109 8.24 4.30 6.98
CA PHE A 109 9.23 4.47 5.92
C PHE A 109 8.59 4.90 4.60
N ASP A 110 9.38 5.50 3.73
CA ASP A 110 9.00 5.80 2.35
C ASP A 110 9.25 4.59 1.46
N PHE A 111 8.26 4.10 0.76
CA PHE A 111 8.49 3.11 -0.29
C PHE A 111 9.42 3.67 -1.37
N ARG A 112 10.04 2.79 -2.17
CA ARG A 112 10.88 3.14 -3.31
C ARG A 112 10.26 4.21 -4.20
N GLY A 113 11.06 5.14 -4.70
CA GLY A 113 10.60 6.25 -5.54
C GLY A 113 9.66 7.21 -4.83
N ARG A 114 9.61 7.21 -3.48
CA ARG A 114 8.78 8.08 -2.65
C ARG A 114 9.61 8.78 -1.59
N GLY A 115 9.09 9.91 -1.15
CA GLY A 115 9.65 10.66 -0.04
C GLY A 115 11.14 10.90 -0.18
N ALA A 116 11.92 10.43 0.79
CA ALA A 116 13.39 10.51 0.82
C ALA A 116 14.10 9.18 0.49
N SER A 117 13.36 8.15 0.05
CA SER A 117 13.92 6.91 -0.47
C SER A 117 14.48 7.10 -1.88
N ASP A 118 15.38 6.20 -2.31
CA ASP A 118 15.98 6.27 -3.64
C ASP A 118 14.93 6.20 -4.75
N ASP A 119 15.19 6.94 -5.83
CA ASP A 119 14.37 6.91 -7.03
C ASP A 119 14.36 5.52 -7.65
N SER A 120 13.16 5.06 -7.94
CA SER A 120 12.95 3.76 -8.56
C SER A 120 11.59 3.70 -9.24
N VAL A 121 11.41 2.68 -10.05
CA VAL A 121 10.11 2.28 -10.55
C VAL A 121 9.24 1.86 -9.36
N CYS A 122 8.08 2.52 -9.23
CA CYS A 122 7.03 2.10 -8.31
C CYS A 122 6.11 1.09 -8.98
N SER A 123 5.36 0.37 -8.19
CA SER A 123 4.28 -0.46 -8.68
C SER A 123 3.05 -0.28 -7.79
N LEU A 124 2.04 -1.03 -7.98
CA LEU A 124 0.92 -1.06 -7.06
C LEU A 124 0.98 -2.38 -6.28
N ALA A 125 1.91 -2.43 -5.30
CA ALA A 125 2.19 -3.56 -4.41
C ALA A 125 2.95 -4.77 -5.03
N TYR A 126 3.71 -4.58 -6.11
CA TYR A 126 4.59 -5.63 -6.64
C TYR A 126 6.03 -5.48 -6.14
N HIS A 127 6.68 -4.39 -6.50
CA HIS A 127 8.07 -4.13 -6.10
C HIS A 127 8.20 -3.73 -4.63
N GLU A 128 7.19 -3.07 -4.07
CA GLU A 128 7.16 -2.53 -2.71
C GLU A 128 7.16 -3.62 -1.63
N VAL A 129 6.82 -4.87 -1.98
CA VAL A 129 6.96 -6.04 -1.08
C VAL A 129 8.39 -6.21 -0.60
N ALA A 130 9.38 -5.96 -1.48
CA ALA A 130 10.78 -6.06 -1.10
C ALA A 130 11.20 -4.96 -0.11
N ASP A 131 10.59 -3.77 -0.20
CA ASP A 131 10.88 -2.67 0.72
C ASP A 131 10.39 -2.98 2.12
N LEU A 132 9.17 -3.53 2.25
CA LEU A 132 8.65 -3.98 3.53
C LEU A 132 9.48 -5.11 4.14
N ARG A 133 9.95 -6.06 3.33
CA ARG A 133 10.88 -7.11 3.82
C ARG A 133 12.18 -6.51 4.35
N GLY A 134 12.72 -5.48 3.69
CA GLY A 134 13.86 -4.71 4.19
C GLY A 134 13.57 -4.01 5.52
N ALA A 135 12.38 -3.44 5.67
CA ALA A 135 11.93 -2.83 6.92
C ALA A 135 11.81 -3.86 8.06
N VAL A 136 11.29 -5.05 7.77
CA VAL A 136 11.23 -6.18 8.72
C VAL A 136 12.63 -6.62 9.12
N GLN A 137 13.56 -6.74 8.17
CA GLN A 137 14.95 -7.07 8.47
C GLN A 137 15.58 -6.03 9.39
N TYR A 138 15.45 -4.73 9.03
CA TYR A 138 15.96 -3.64 9.86
C TYR A 138 15.40 -3.68 11.30
N ALA A 139 14.08 -3.87 11.44
CA ALA A 139 13.45 -3.95 12.77
C ALA A 139 13.94 -5.15 13.57
N SER A 140 14.11 -6.32 12.92
CA SER A 140 14.61 -7.54 13.56
C SER A 140 16.08 -7.40 14.00
N ASP A 141 16.92 -6.74 13.21
CA ASP A 141 18.34 -6.51 13.55
C ASP A 141 18.47 -5.49 14.67
N ARG A 142 17.61 -4.46 14.68
CA ARG A 142 17.62 -3.41 15.68
C ARG A 142 17.09 -3.88 17.04
N LEU A 143 16.07 -4.73 17.05
CA LEU A 143 15.44 -5.26 18.26
C LEU A 143 15.25 -6.78 18.13
N PRO A 144 16.32 -7.57 18.38
CA PRO A 144 16.25 -9.03 18.24
C PRO A 144 15.18 -9.64 19.15
N GLY A 145 14.37 -10.53 18.61
CA GLY A 145 13.29 -11.19 19.34
C GLY A 145 12.00 -10.38 19.49
N ALA A 146 11.93 -9.18 18.92
CA ALA A 146 10.69 -8.39 18.95
C ALA A 146 9.55 -9.07 18.21
N GLY A 147 8.34 -8.92 18.75
CA GLY A 147 7.10 -9.16 18.00
C GLY A 147 6.88 -8.07 16.97
N ILE A 148 6.81 -8.43 15.68
CA ILE A 148 6.64 -7.47 14.58
C ILE A 148 5.22 -7.55 14.03
N GLY A 149 4.47 -6.45 14.15
CA GLY A 149 3.20 -6.22 13.46
C GLY A 149 3.37 -5.27 12.28
N VAL A 150 2.43 -5.33 11.32
CA VAL A 150 2.41 -4.42 10.18
C VAL A 150 1.02 -3.81 10.05
N ILE A 151 0.97 -2.48 9.84
CA ILE A 151 -0.25 -1.76 9.46
C ILE A 151 -0.02 -1.07 8.11
N GLY A 152 -0.92 -1.29 7.18
CA GLY A 152 -0.84 -0.69 5.85
C GLY A 152 -2.14 -0.06 5.40
N TYR A 153 -2.01 0.98 4.58
CA TYR A 153 -3.12 1.72 3.99
C TYR A 153 -3.13 1.57 2.48
N SER A 154 -4.29 1.24 1.88
CA SER A 154 -4.46 1.15 0.43
C SER A 154 -3.43 0.20 -0.21
N MET A 155 -2.52 0.69 -1.06
CA MET A 155 -1.39 -0.07 -1.59
C MET A 155 -0.55 -0.68 -0.47
N GLY A 156 -0.25 0.08 0.60
CA GLY A 156 0.53 -0.42 1.73
C GLY A 156 -0.15 -1.59 2.45
N ALA A 157 -1.48 -1.63 2.49
CA ALA A 157 -2.23 -2.77 3.01
C ALA A 157 -2.09 -4.02 2.13
N ALA A 158 -2.14 -3.86 0.81
CA ALA A 158 -1.89 -4.96 -0.13
C ALA A 158 -0.45 -5.48 -0.03
N VAL A 159 0.54 -4.57 0.09
CA VAL A 159 1.95 -4.92 0.34
C VAL A 159 2.09 -5.72 1.63
N SER A 160 1.41 -5.29 2.71
CA SER A 160 1.46 -5.96 4.02
C SER A 160 0.96 -7.40 3.94
N LEU A 161 -0.17 -7.63 3.26
CA LEU A 161 -0.72 -8.98 3.07
C LEU A 161 0.20 -9.87 2.22
N LEU A 162 0.73 -9.34 1.11
CA LEU A 162 1.63 -10.07 0.21
C LEU A 162 2.96 -10.41 0.89
N ALA A 163 3.55 -9.45 1.62
CA ALA A 163 4.81 -9.68 2.32
C ALA A 163 4.64 -10.70 3.46
N ALA A 164 3.60 -10.54 4.29
CA ALA A 164 3.36 -11.39 5.43
C ALA A 164 3.13 -12.86 5.05
N ALA A 165 2.58 -13.12 3.87
CA ALA A 165 2.35 -14.48 3.37
C ALA A 165 3.64 -15.34 3.33
N ASP A 166 4.79 -14.70 3.06
CA ASP A 166 6.08 -15.37 2.89
C ASP A 166 7.15 -14.88 3.90
N GLU A 167 6.77 -13.99 4.84
CA GLU A 167 7.65 -13.43 5.88
C GLU A 167 7.12 -13.78 7.28
N PRO A 168 7.58 -14.90 7.87
CA PRO A 168 7.05 -15.40 9.14
C PRO A 168 7.39 -14.54 10.37
N ARG A 169 8.32 -13.60 10.24
CA ARG A 169 8.63 -12.63 11.31
C ARG A 169 7.50 -11.61 11.52
N ILE A 170 6.67 -11.37 10.51
CA ILE A 170 5.44 -10.58 10.67
C ILE A 170 4.42 -11.42 11.42
N LYS A 171 4.07 -11.03 12.64
CA LYS A 171 3.21 -11.78 13.55
C LYS A 171 1.73 -11.39 13.48
N ALA A 172 1.43 -10.16 13.07
CA ALA A 172 0.07 -9.65 12.95
C ALA A 172 -0.02 -8.62 11.82
N VAL A 173 -1.15 -8.54 11.12
CA VAL A 173 -1.36 -7.60 10.01
C VAL A 173 -2.68 -6.85 10.16
N VAL A 174 -2.62 -5.52 10.06
CA VAL A 174 -3.79 -4.66 9.83
C VAL A 174 -3.75 -4.14 8.39
N ALA A 175 -4.78 -4.45 7.62
CA ALA A 175 -4.92 -4.05 6.22
C ALA A 175 -6.12 -3.07 6.08
N ASP A 176 -5.84 -1.76 6.02
CA ASP A 176 -6.86 -0.73 5.87
C ASP A 176 -7.02 -0.35 4.40
N SER A 177 -8.25 -0.45 3.90
CA SER A 177 -8.66 -0.11 2.53
C SER A 177 -7.86 -0.84 1.45
N SER A 178 -7.49 -2.11 1.71
CA SER A 178 -6.77 -2.96 0.76
C SER A 178 -7.66 -3.38 -0.40
N PHE A 179 -7.04 -3.57 -1.55
CA PHE A 179 -7.68 -4.31 -2.63
C PHE A 179 -7.37 -5.83 -2.55
N ALA A 180 -8.27 -6.63 -3.10
CA ALA A 180 -8.10 -8.09 -3.22
C ALA A 180 -7.30 -8.46 -4.47
N VAL A 181 -7.57 -7.78 -5.61
CA VAL A 181 -6.95 -8.01 -6.92
C VAL A 181 -6.62 -6.68 -7.59
N MET A 182 -5.37 -6.48 -7.97
CA MET A 182 -4.91 -5.24 -8.61
C MET A 182 -5.64 -4.95 -9.94
N ARG A 183 -5.83 -5.97 -10.76
CA ARG A 183 -6.51 -5.83 -12.06
C ARG A 183 -7.90 -5.21 -11.93
N ASP A 184 -8.64 -5.58 -10.88
CA ASP A 184 -10.01 -5.11 -10.67
C ASP A 184 -10.03 -3.63 -10.29
N VAL A 185 -9.07 -3.18 -9.47
CA VAL A 185 -8.91 -1.75 -9.15
C VAL A 185 -8.59 -0.93 -10.39
N VAL A 186 -7.68 -1.41 -11.24
CA VAL A 186 -7.34 -0.74 -12.49
C VAL A 186 -8.55 -0.72 -13.44
N ALA A 187 -9.29 -1.82 -13.54
CA ALA A 187 -10.50 -1.91 -14.34
C ALA A 187 -11.58 -0.94 -13.85
N HIS A 188 -11.80 -0.89 -12.52
CA HIS A 188 -12.74 0.04 -11.89
C HIS A 188 -12.37 1.51 -12.19
N ALA A 189 -11.11 1.88 -12.05
CA ALA A 189 -10.63 3.23 -12.34
C ALA A 189 -10.82 3.64 -13.81
N ILE A 190 -10.70 2.71 -14.75
CA ILE A 190 -10.93 2.94 -16.18
C ILE A 190 -12.43 3.05 -16.48
N THR A 191 -13.25 2.19 -15.89
CA THR A 191 -14.73 2.21 -16.04
C THR A 191 -15.30 3.53 -15.54
N ARG A 192 -14.85 4.05 -14.40
CA ARG A 192 -15.28 5.36 -13.87
C ARG A 192 -14.99 6.52 -14.82
N ARG A 193 -13.99 6.37 -15.70
CA ARG A 193 -13.68 7.35 -16.76
C ARG A 193 -14.47 7.13 -18.05
N ARG A 194 -15.41 6.19 -18.06
CA ARG A 194 -16.24 5.83 -19.22
C ARG A 194 -15.42 5.39 -20.45
N LEU A 195 -14.23 4.81 -20.20
CA LEU A 195 -13.37 4.28 -21.24
C LEU A 195 -13.66 2.79 -21.50
N PRO A 196 -13.36 2.26 -22.71
CA PRO A 196 -13.50 0.84 -23.01
C PRO A 196 -12.59 0.00 -22.11
N THR A 197 -13.14 -0.58 -21.05
CA THR A 197 -12.37 -1.17 -19.94
C THR A 197 -11.48 -2.32 -20.40
N ARG A 198 -12.05 -3.33 -21.09
CA ARG A 198 -11.29 -4.54 -21.49
C ARG A 198 -10.06 -4.23 -22.33
N PRO A 199 -10.15 -3.52 -23.48
CA PRO A 199 -8.98 -3.25 -24.31
C PRO A 199 -7.96 -2.34 -23.61
N VAL A 200 -8.40 -1.33 -22.84
CA VAL A 200 -7.49 -0.41 -22.15
C VAL A 200 -6.72 -1.14 -21.03
N VAL A 201 -7.38 -2.00 -20.22
CA VAL A 201 -6.71 -2.81 -19.19
C VAL A 201 -5.71 -3.77 -19.83
N ALA A 202 -6.07 -4.46 -20.91
CA ALA A 202 -5.17 -5.41 -21.58
C ALA A 202 -3.92 -4.71 -22.15
N LEU A 203 -4.09 -3.54 -22.78
CA LEU A 203 -2.97 -2.75 -23.29
C LEU A 203 -2.11 -2.19 -22.15
N ALA A 204 -2.73 -1.66 -21.08
CA ALA A 204 -2.00 -1.14 -19.93
C ALA A 204 -1.18 -2.26 -19.24
N ASP A 205 -1.74 -3.46 -19.05
CA ASP A 205 -1.03 -4.62 -18.52
C ASP A 205 0.16 -5.01 -19.41
N ARG A 206 -0.01 -4.98 -20.76
CA ARG A 206 1.08 -5.25 -21.71
C ARG A 206 2.20 -4.20 -21.61
N PHE A 207 1.86 -2.91 -21.50
CA PHE A 207 2.84 -1.84 -21.30
C PHE A 207 3.55 -1.98 -19.96
N THR A 208 2.81 -2.23 -18.88
CA THR A 208 3.37 -2.45 -17.53
C THR A 208 4.35 -3.61 -17.53
N ARG A 209 4.00 -4.73 -18.15
CA ARG A 209 4.90 -5.88 -18.28
C ARG A 209 6.19 -5.54 -19.03
N ARG A 210 6.10 -4.81 -20.16
CA ARG A 210 7.29 -4.49 -20.97
C ARG A 210 8.19 -3.46 -20.32
N GLN A 211 7.61 -2.46 -19.68
CA GLN A 211 8.36 -1.31 -19.17
C GLN A 211 8.75 -1.43 -17.70
N TYR A 212 7.93 -2.12 -16.89
CA TYR A 212 8.09 -2.18 -15.43
C TYR A 212 8.26 -3.60 -14.89
N GLY A 213 8.25 -4.62 -15.75
CA GLY A 213 8.63 -5.99 -15.42
C GLY A 213 7.58 -6.81 -14.67
N TYR A 214 6.34 -6.33 -14.50
CA TYR A 214 5.30 -7.08 -13.79
C TYR A 214 3.93 -7.02 -14.51
N ARG A 215 2.99 -7.85 -14.09
CA ARG A 215 1.61 -7.91 -14.58
C ARG A 215 0.63 -7.57 -13.48
N PHE A 216 -0.54 -7.06 -13.84
CA PHE A 216 -1.62 -6.79 -12.88
C PHE A 216 -2.09 -8.07 -12.17
N ASP A 217 -2.10 -9.19 -12.87
CA ASP A 217 -2.46 -10.50 -12.31
C ASP A 217 -1.41 -11.08 -11.36
N SER A 218 -0.20 -10.49 -11.30
CA SER A 218 0.83 -10.89 -10.33
C SER A 218 0.59 -10.31 -8.94
N VAL A 219 -0.37 -9.39 -8.78
CA VAL A 219 -0.65 -8.69 -7.51
C VAL A 219 -2.05 -9.06 -7.05
N ARG A 220 -2.12 -10.09 -6.21
CA ARG A 220 -3.36 -10.71 -5.74
C ARG A 220 -3.29 -10.98 -4.23
N PRO A 221 -3.50 -9.96 -3.38
CA PRO A 221 -3.56 -10.15 -1.93
C PRO A 221 -4.56 -11.24 -1.48
N VAL A 222 -5.66 -11.43 -2.23
CA VAL A 222 -6.67 -12.45 -1.94
C VAL A 222 -6.10 -13.88 -1.95
N ASP A 223 -5.12 -14.16 -2.83
CA ASP A 223 -4.49 -15.48 -2.90
C ASP A 223 -3.40 -15.66 -1.82
N ALA A 224 -2.92 -14.57 -1.25
CA ALA A 224 -1.86 -14.56 -0.24
C ALA A 224 -2.40 -14.66 1.19
N ILE A 225 -3.53 -14.02 1.48
CA ILE A 225 -4.04 -13.80 2.83
C ILE A 225 -4.31 -15.10 3.61
N ALA A 226 -4.70 -16.18 2.94
CA ALA A 226 -4.93 -17.48 3.57
C ALA A 226 -3.67 -18.06 4.23
N ARG A 227 -2.47 -17.72 3.72
CA ARG A 227 -1.18 -18.17 4.25
C ARG A 227 -0.73 -17.45 5.52
N LEU A 228 -1.49 -16.44 5.97
CA LEU A 228 -1.17 -15.75 7.21
C LEU A 228 -1.48 -16.60 8.45
N ALA A 229 -2.50 -17.46 8.38
CA ALA A 229 -2.88 -18.29 9.51
C ALA A 229 -1.69 -19.17 10.01
N PRO A 230 -1.55 -19.33 11.34
CA PRO A 230 -2.45 -18.90 12.40
C PRO A 230 -2.21 -17.45 12.92
N ARG A 231 -1.51 -16.62 12.17
CA ARG A 231 -1.21 -15.22 12.52
C ARG A 231 -2.46 -14.35 12.26
N PRO A 232 -2.84 -13.48 13.21
CA PRO A 232 -4.05 -12.68 13.11
C PRO A 232 -3.97 -11.64 12.00
N VAL A 233 -5.11 -11.43 11.34
CA VAL A 233 -5.30 -10.37 10.35
C VAL A 233 -6.57 -9.59 10.64
N MET A 234 -6.47 -8.25 10.65
CA MET A 234 -7.60 -7.34 10.71
C MET A 234 -7.73 -6.62 9.38
N ILE A 235 -8.91 -6.69 8.79
CA ILE A 235 -9.27 -5.96 7.57
C ILE A 235 -10.15 -4.79 7.99
N VAL A 236 -9.70 -3.55 7.72
CA VAL A 236 -10.46 -2.33 7.95
C VAL A 236 -10.86 -1.75 6.59
N HIS A 237 -12.10 -1.26 6.44
CA HIS A 237 -12.53 -0.67 5.17
C HIS A 237 -13.67 0.32 5.35
N GLY A 238 -13.62 1.42 4.60
CA GLY A 238 -14.73 2.37 4.52
C GLY A 238 -15.89 1.78 3.72
N ALA A 239 -17.09 1.74 4.31
CA ALA A 239 -18.26 1.17 3.61
C ALA A 239 -18.70 2.00 2.39
N ALA A 240 -18.33 3.28 2.34
CA ALA A 240 -18.59 4.18 1.21
C ALA A 240 -17.39 4.36 0.27
N ASP A 241 -16.32 3.56 0.42
CA ASP A 241 -15.12 3.67 -0.42
C ASP A 241 -15.45 3.52 -1.90
N SER A 242 -15.35 4.63 -2.62
CA SER A 242 -15.65 4.71 -4.06
C SER A 242 -14.42 4.42 -4.94
N MET A 243 -13.22 4.35 -4.37
CA MET A 243 -11.97 4.04 -5.08
C MET A 243 -11.70 2.54 -5.09
N ILE A 244 -11.73 1.91 -3.93
CA ILE A 244 -11.62 0.47 -3.73
C ILE A 244 -12.87 0.03 -2.98
N THR A 245 -13.83 -0.51 -3.73
CA THR A 245 -15.15 -0.83 -3.16
C THR A 245 -15.07 -1.86 -2.02
N ALA A 246 -15.98 -1.79 -1.05
CA ALA A 246 -16.02 -2.70 0.10
C ALA A 246 -16.10 -4.20 -0.29
N SER A 247 -16.47 -4.51 -1.55
CA SER A 247 -16.43 -5.87 -2.07
C SER A 247 -15.04 -6.52 -1.99
N HIS A 248 -13.98 -5.72 -2.09
CA HIS A 248 -12.60 -6.20 -1.91
C HIS A 248 -12.33 -6.63 -0.47
N ALA A 249 -12.85 -5.89 0.52
CA ALA A 249 -12.73 -6.28 1.92
C ALA A 249 -13.44 -7.60 2.23
N TYR A 250 -14.63 -7.80 1.67
CA TYR A 250 -15.35 -9.08 1.79
C TYR A 250 -14.57 -10.23 1.14
N GLN A 251 -14.04 -10.06 -0.08
CA GLN A 251 -13.22 -11.07 -0.74
C GLN A 251 -11.99 -11.46 0.10
N LEU A 252 -11.30 -10.47 0.67
CA LEU A 252 -10.15 -10.71 1.55
C LEU A 252 -10.56 -11.45 2.82
N TYR A 253 -11.66 -11.03 3.46
CA TYR A 253 -12.16 -11.65 4.67
C TYR A 253 -12.60 -13.10 4.44
N GLU A 254 -13.27 -13.39 3.35
CA GLU A 254 -13.67 -14.75 2.98
C GLU A 254 -12.46 -15.66 2.72
N ALA A 255 -11.44 -15.14 2.03
CA ALA A 255 -10.21 -15.89 1.73
C ALA A 255 -9.31 -16.09 2.95
N ALA A 256 -9.34 -15.19 3.93
CA ALA A 256 -8.53 -15.29 5.14
C ALA A 256 -8.95 -16.49 6.00
N GLN A 257 -7.97 -17.12 6.65
CA GLN A 257 -8.19 -18.12 7.69
C GLN A 257 -8.17 -17.47 9.08
N SER A 258 -8.76 -18.12 10.09
CA SER A 258 -8.75 -17.61 11.47
C SER A 258 -7.34 -17.66 12.10
N PRO A 259 -7.01 -16.70 12.99
CA PRO A 259 -7.86 -15.62 13.49
C PRO A 259 -7.93 -14.42 12.51
N LYS A 260 -9.15 -13.97 12.24
CA LYS A 260 -9.43 -12.87 11.30
C LYS A 260 -10.52 -11.94 11.82
N GLU A 261 -10.39 -10.64 11.54
CA GLU A 261 -11.39 -9.63 11.85
C GLU A 261 -11.73 -8.79 10.62
N LEU A 262 -13.00 -8.37 10.51
CA LEU A 262 -13.46 -7.39 9.53
C LEU A 262 -14.10 -6.21 10.25
N TRP A 263 -13.58 -5.01 10.03
CA TRP A 263 -14.16 -3.77 10.50
C TRP A 263 -14.57 -2.87 9.33
N LEU A 264 -15.85 -2.92 8.98
CA LEU A 264 -16.45 -1.99 8.03
C LEU A 264 -16.91 -0.74 8.76
N VAL A 265 -16.42 0.42 8.30
CA VAL A 265 -16.71 1.72 8.90
C VAL A 265 -17.77 2.44 8.06
N SER A 266 -18.97 2.59 8.62
CA SER A 266 -20.13 3.17 7.92
C SER A 266 -19.87 4.63 7.54
N GLY A 267 -20.30 5.03 6.33
CA GLY A 267 -20.21 6.41 5.82
C GLY A 267 -18.80 6.91 5.51
N VAL A 268 -17.80 6.04 5.55
CA VAL A 268 -16.40 6.42 5.37
C VAL A 268 -15.93 6.04 3.97
N GLU A 269 -15.25 6.97 3.33
CA GLU A 269 -14.54 6.84 2.05
C GLU A 269 -13.15 6.20 2.23
N HIS A 270 -12.37 6.14 1.15
CA HIS A 270 -11.05 5.51 1.08
C HIS A 270 -10.07 5.98 2.16
N CYS A 271 -9.53 5.06 2.97
CA CYS A 271 -8.60 5.33 4.08
C CYS A 271 -9.12 6.33 5.12
N GLY A 272 -10.45 6.53 5.21
CA GLY A 272 -11.05 7.54 6.08
C GLY A 272 -11.30 7.09 7.51
N ALA A 273 -11.15 5.81 7.84
CA ALA A 273 -11.50 5.25 9.15
C ALA A 273 -10.76 5.93 10.32
N TYR A 274 -9.46 6.20 10.14
CA TYR A 274 -8.66 6.92 11.11
C TYR A 274 -9.17 8.35 11.36
N PHE A 275 -9.60 9.06 10.30
CA PHE A 275 -10.00 10.46 10.39
C PHE A 275 -11.39 10.65 10.99
N LEU A 276 -12.25 9.63 10.94
CA LEU A 276 -13.59 9.67 11.55
C LEU A 276 -13.49 9.76 13.08
N ASP A 277 -12.65 8.92 13.70
CA ASP A 277 -12.41 8.90 15.15
C ASP A 277 -10.99 8.38 15.41
N ARG A 278 -10.05 9.31 15.55
CA ARG A 278 -8.62 8.99 15.70
C ARG A 278 -8.34 8.20 16.98
N ALA A 279 -8.96 8.57 18.08
CA ALA A 279 -8.73 7.92 19.37
C ALA A 279 -9.19 6.45 19.31
N ARG A 280 -10.44 6.23 18.92
CA ARG A 280 -11.01 4.88 18.78
C ARG A 280 -10.23 4.01 17.78
N TYR A 281 -9.76 4.61 16.68
CA TYR A 281 -8.96 3.87 15.71
C TYR A 281 -7.63 3.44 16.31
N VAL A 282 -6.89 4.37 16.95
CA VAL A 282 -5.61 4.08 17.61
C VAL A 282 -5.79 3.01 18.69
N ASP A 283 -6.78 3.15 19.58
CA ASP A 283 -7.06 2.20 20.65
C ASP A 283 -7.33 0.79 20.11
N ARG A 284 -8.11 0.69 19.05
CA ARG A 284 -8.38 -0.62 18.41
C ARG A 284 -7.14 -1.24 17.79
N MET A 285 -6.32 -0.45 17.11
CA MET A 285 -5.04 -0.92 16.53
C MET A 285 -4.06 -1.32 17.62
N ALA A 286 -3.95 -0.52 18.70
CA ALA A 286 -3.10 -0.82 19.84
C ALA A 286 -3.50 -2.16 20.48
N HIS A 287 -4.80 -2.33 20.77
CA HIS A 287 -5.32 -3.58 21.33
C HIS A 287 -5.05 -4.79 20.40
N PHE A 288 -5.25 -4.63 19.09
CA PHE A 288 -4.96 -5.70 18.13
C PHE A 288 -3.47 -6.11 18.16
N PHE A 289 -2.55 -5.17 18.35
CA PHE A 289 -1.12 -5.44 18.41
C PHE A 289 -0.59 -5.78 19.82
N GLU A 290 -1.43 -5.84 20.86
CA GLU A 290 -1.01 -6.31 22.20
C GLU A 290 -0.56 -7.76 22.22
N GLN A 291 -0.99 -8.55 21.28
CA GLN A 291 -0.63 -9.96 21.14
C GLN A 291 0.76 -10.22 20.49
N LEU A 292 1.51 -9.17 20.12
CA LEU A 292 2.85 -9.26 19.56
C LEU A 292 3.90 -9.72 20.58
#